data_0116b6152cd99084ab2b054a3634ed47
#
_entry.id   0116b6152cd99084ab2b054a3634ed47
#
_cell.length_a   1.000
_cell.length_b   1.000
_cell.length_c   1.000
_cell.angle_alpha   90.00
_cell.angle_beta   90.00
_cell.angle_gamma   90.00
#
_symmetry.space_group_name_H-M   'P 1'
#
loop_
_entity.id
_entity.type
_entity.pdbx_description
1 polymer ?
#
loop_
_entity_poly.entity_id
_entity_poly.type
_entity_poly.pdbx_seq_one_letter_code
_entity_poly.pdbx_strand_id
1 'polypeptide(L)'
;MDRYGRPEVRLGALREGGLAPAVMAIVDRGIRRRPDLARTLRAEVELSFQDGHPPVRIAFADEVVLVEDGPAQDPDVRIDGRLGDHIALMVTPVVGGLPSVFDARGRAVLGMVVSRRVRIQGSLGLLRRFLGVIHV
;
A
#
# COMPACT_ATOMS: atom_id res chain seq x y z
N MET A 1 16.86 -5.08 -9.71
CA MET A 1 16.62 -3.77 -10.36
C MET A 1 16.55 -3.99 -11.86
N ASP A 2 15.60 -3.38 -12.54
CA ASP A 2 15.48 -3.54 -13.99
C ASP A 2 16.44 -2.59 -14.75
N ARG A 3 16.45 -2.66 -16.11
CA ARG A 3 17.36 -1.85 -16.94
C ARG A 3 17.18 -0.34 -16.77
N TYR A 4 16.04 0.10 -16.22
CA TYR A 4 15.74 1.52 -16.01
C TYR A 4 16.00 1.96 -14.56
N GLY A 5 16.65 1.14 -13.76
CA GLY A 5 16.94 1.44 -12.37
C GLY A 5 15.73 1.36 -11.44
N ARG A 6 14.65 0.72 -11.89
CA ARG A 6 13.46 0.51 -11.06
C ARG A 6 13.59 -0.77 -10.24
N PRO A 7 13.13 -0.78 -8.97
CA PRO A 7 13.06 -2.02 -8.21
C PRO A 7 12.23 -3.07 -8.95
N GLU A 8 12.66 -4.31 -8.88
CA GLU A 8 11.91 -5.45 -9.41
C GLU A 8 10.83 -5.84 -8.42
N VAL A 9 9.60 -6.01 -8.89
CA VAL A 9 8.50 -6.49 -8.05
C VAL A 9 8.40 -8.00 -8.20
N ARG A 10 8.44 -8.71 -7.08
CA ARG A 10 8.34 -10.17 -7.03
C ARG A 10 7.17 -10.61 -6.19
N LEU A 11 6.55 -11.70 -6.61
CA LEU A 11 5.47 -12.34 -5.88
C LEU A 11 6.07 -13.43 -4.98
N GLY A 12 5.76 -13.37 -3.70
CA GLY A 12 6.19 -14.39 -2.73
C GLY A 12 5.13 -15.45 -2.50
N ALA A 13 4.95 -15.84 -1.23
CA ALA A 13 3.99 -16.87 -0.86
C ALA A 13 2.56 -16.45 -1.19
N LEU A 14 1.76 -17.40 -1.67
CA LEU A 14 0.36 -17.20 -2.03
C LEU A 14 -0.54 -18.08 -1.18
N ARG A 15 -1.71 -17.56 -0.85
CA ARG A 15 -2.75 -18.28 -0.11
C ARG A 15 -4.05 -18.27 -0.90
N GLU A 16 -4.89 -19.27 -0.68
CA GLU A 16 -6.21 -19.31 -1.29
C GLU A 16 -7.03 -18.09 -0.84
N GLY A 17 -7.70 -17.44 -1.80
CA GLY A 17 -8.44 -16.21 -1.55
C GLY A 17 -7.57 -14.98 -1.33
N GLY A 18 -6.25 -15.09 -1.50
CA GLY A 18 -5.31 -14.00 -1.28
C GLY A 18 -5.31 -12.97 -2.40
N LEU A 19 -4.95 -11.74 -2.05
CA LEU A 19 -4.98 -10.59 -2.94
C LEU A 19 -3.59 -10.14 -3.40
N ALA A 20 -2.53 -10.88 -3.04
CA ALA A 20 -1.16 -10.50 -3.40
C ALA A 20 -0.95 -10.29 -4.91
N PRO A 21 -1.48 -11.13 -5.81
CA PRO A 21 -1.32 -10.86 -7.24
C PRO A 21 -1.92 -9.53 -7.70
N ALA A 22 -3.10 -9.17 -7.18
CA ALA A 22 -3.75 -7.90 -7.49
C ALA A 22 -2.96 -6.72 -6.91
N VAL A 23 -2.50 -6.85 -5.68
CA VAL A 23 -1.68 -5.82 -5.03
C VAL A 23 -0.35 -5.66 -5.77
N MET A 24 0.28 -6.75 -6.18
CA MET A 24 1.51 -6.70 -6.98
C MET A 24 1.32 -5.87 -8.25
N ALA A 25 0.21 -6.05 -8.96
CA ALA A 25 -0.07 -5.29 -10.18
C ALA A 25 -0.15 -3.78 -9.90
N ILE A 26 -0.78 -3.40 -8.79
CA ILE A 26 -0.91 -2.00 -8.36
C ILE A 26 0.46 -1.43 -7.98
N VAL A 27 1.24 -2.17 -7.21
CA VAL A 27 2.58 -1.75 -6.78
C VAL A 27 3.50 -1.60 -7.99
N ASP A 28 3.51 -2.57 -8.90
CA ASP A 28 4.33 -2.51 -10.11
C ASP A 28 3.98 -1.28 -10.96
N ARG A 29 2.71 -1.00 -11.13
CA ARG A 29 2.24 0.19 -11.85
C ARG A 29 2.72 1.48 -11.17
N GLY A 30 2.63 1.55 -9.85
CA GLY A 30 3.08 2.70 -9.08
C GLY A 30 4.58 2.91 -9.18
N ILE A 31 5.36 1.85 -9.15
CA ILE A 31 6.82 1.90 -9.30
C ILE A 31 7.21 2.41 -10.68
N ARG A 32 6.53 1.97 -11.71
CA ARG A 32 6.77 2.45 -13.08
C ARG A 32 6.45 3.94 -13.22
N ARG A 33 5.44 4.42 -12.54
CA ARG A 33 5.03 5.82 -12.55
C ARG A 33 5.94 6.71 -11.69
N ARG A 34 6.37 6.20 -10.56
CA ARG A 34 7.18 6.95 -9.58
C ARG A 34 8.41 6.15 -9.14
N PRO A 35 9.33 5.86 -10.08
CA PRO A 35 10.51 5.06 -9.75
C PRO A 35 11.46 5.74 -8.75
N ASP A 36 11.53 7.05 -8.78
CA ASP A 36 12.31 7.85 -7.83
C ASP A 36 11.85 7.64 -6.39
N LEU A 37 10.55 7.71 -6.16
CA LEU A 37 9.97 7.51 -4.85
C LEU A 37 10.14 6.06 -4.39
N ALA A 38 9.89 5.11 -5.27
CA ALA A 38 10.02 3.69 -4.97
C ALA A 38 11.45 3.30 -4.57
N ARG A 39 12.46 3.88 -5.22
CA ARG A 39 13.88 3.61 -4.91
C ARG A 39 14.29 4.07 -3.52
N THR A 40 13.65 5.11 -2.99
CA THR A 40 13.98 5.66 -1.68
C THR A 40 13.15 5.06 -0.55
N LEU A 41 12.09 4.33 -0.87
CA LEU A 41 11.22 3.74 0.14
C LEU A 41 11.84 2.45 0.66
N ARG A 42 12.03 2.39 1.98
CA ARG A 42 12.49 1.20 2.70
C ARG A 42 11.52 0.98 3.83
N ALA A 43 10.62 0.02 3.66
CA ALA A 43 9.57 -0.21 4.63
C ALA A 43 8.92 -1.56 4.40
N GLU A 44 8.35 -2.10 5.45
CA GLU A 44 7.48 -3.25 5.40
C GLU A 44 6.05 -2.79 5.73
N VAL A 45 5.13 -3.04 4.81
CA VAL A 45 3.72 -2.64 4.92
C VAL A 45 2.85 -3.88 4.96
N GLU A 46 1.89 -3.90 5.87
CA GLU A 46 0.85 -4.92 5.89
C GLU A 46 -0.50 -4.31 5.58
N LEU A 47 -1.20 -4.91 4.61
CA LEU A 47 -2.60 -4.63 4.33
C LEU A 47 -3.43 -5.72 4.98
N SER A 48 -4.20 -5.37 5.98
CA SER A 48 -5.04 -6.29 6.75
C SER A 48 -6.49 -6.10 6.32
N PHE A 49 -7.22 -7.20 6.15
CA PHE A 49 -8.59 -7.17 5.61
C PHE A 49 -9.58 -7.68 6.63
N GLN A 50 -10.54 -6.82 7.03
CA GLN A 50 -11.58 -7.15 8.00
C GLN A 50 -12.64 -8.10 7.43
N ASP A 51 -12.71 -8.24 6.11
CA ASP A 51 -13.71 -9.05 5.40
C ASP A 51 -13.20 -10.43 4.99
N GLY A 52 -12.18 -10.94 5.68
CA GLY A 52 -11.79 -12.34 5.62
C GLY A 52 -10.70 -12.72 4.64
N HIS A 53 -10.20 -11.77 3.82
CA HIS A 53 -9.06 -12.05 2.95
C HIS A 53 -7.78 -12.21 3.77
N PRO A 54 -6.84 -13.08 3.36
CA PRO A 54 -5.52 -13.12 3.98
C PRO A 54 -4.85 -11.75 3.90
N PRO A 55 -4.08 -11.34 4.92
CA PRO A 55 -3.34 -10.09 4.83
C PRO A 55 -2.30 -10.15 3.71
N VAL A 56 -1.89 -9.00 3.21
CA VAL A 56 -0.84 -8.88 2.19
C VAL A 56 0.33 -8.14 2.78
N ARG A 57 1.52 -8.70 2.62
CA ARG A 57 2.77 -8.10 3.04
C ARG A 57 3.48 -7.52 1.84
N ILE A 58 3.93 -6.28 1.94
CA ILE A 58 4.71 -5.60 0.91
C ILE A 58 6.02 -5.15 1.54
N ALA A 59 7.12 -5.73 1.11
CA ALA A 59 8.43 -5.40 1.64
C ALA A 59 9.25 -4.64 0.59
N PHE A 60 9.50 -3.36 0.86
CA PHE A 60 10.31 -2.50 0.01
C PHE A 60 11.77 -2.61 0.46
N ALA A 61 12.63 -3.12 -0.41
CA ALA A 61 14.06 -3.23 -0.19
C ALA A 61 14.81 -2.52 -1.34
N ASP A 62 16.16 -2.60 -1.35
CA ASP A 62 16.96 -1.80 -2.28
C ASP A 62 16.66 -2.04 -3.75
N GLU A 63 16.58 -3.30 -4.16
CA GLU A 63 16.43 -3.66 -5.58
C GLU A 63 15.17 -4.47 -5.86
N VAL A 64 14.50 -4.90 -4.81
CA VAL A 64 13.35 -5.81 -4.92
C VAL A 64 12.23 -5.33 -4.01
N VAL A 65 11.02 -5.37 -4.53
CA VAL A 65 9.81 -5.22 -3.74
C VAL A 65 9.10 -6.57 -3.74
N LEU A 66 8.96 -7.17 -2.56
CA LEU A 66 8.29 -8.46 -2.41
C LEU A 66 6.84 -8.24 -2.00
N VAL A 67 5.92 -8.87 -2.70
CA VAL A 67 4.48 -8.86 -2.38
C VAL A 67 4.05 -10.30 -2.16
N GLU A 68 3.46 -10.58 -1.00
CA GLU A 68 3.02 -11.95 -0.69
C GLU A 68 1.80 -11.95 0.22
N ASP A 69 1.05 -13.05 0.21
CA ASP A 69 -0.04 -13.28 1.15
C ASP A 69 0.54 -13.72 2.50
N GLY A 70 0.08 -13.11 3.55
CA GLY A 70 0.47 -13.44 4.92
C GLY A 70 0.76 -12.20 5.74
N PRO A 71 0.82 -12.36 7.07
CA PRO A 71 1.09 -11.24 7.96
C PRO A 71 2.57 -10.86 7.94
N ALA A 72 2.85 -9.59 8.23
CA ALA A 72 4.18 -9.12 8.56
C ALA A 72 4.42 -9.32 10.07
N GLN A 73 5.66 -9.66 10.45
CA GLN A 73 5.98 -9.80 11.87
C GLN A 73 6.03 -8.46 12.58
N ASP A 74 6.67 -7.48 11.96
CA ASP A 74 6.88 -6.17 12.56
C ASP A 74 6.78 -5.10 11.46
N PRO A 75 5.58 -4.84 10.95
CA PRO A 75 5.43 -3.89 9.86
C PRO A 75 5.69 -2.45 10.32
N ASP A 76 6.34 -1.68 9.46
CA ASP A 76 6.52 -0.24 9.69
C ASP A 76 5.19 0.51 9.59
N VAL A 77 4.29 -0.01 8.74
CA VAL A 77 2.93 0.52 8.56
C VAL A 77 1.97 -0.64 8.42
N ARG A 78 0.86 -0.57 9.13
CA ARG A 78 -0.27 -1.49 8.96
C ARG A 78 -1.51 -0.69 8.63
N ILE A 79 -2.21 -1.10 7.56
CA ILE A 79 -3.48 -0.51 7.16
C ILE A 79 -4.53 -1.60 7.26
N ASP A 80 -5.49 -1.43 8.17
CA ASP A 80 -6.54 -2.40 8.44
C ASP A 80 -7.89 -1.84 8.02
N GLY A 81 -8.64 -2.59 7.22
CA GLY A 81 -9.96 -2.18 6.74
C GLY A 81 -10.56 -3.26 5.86
N ARG A 82 -11.72 -3.00 5.30
CA ARG A 82 -12.32 -3.87 4.30
C ARG A 82 -11.66 -3.63 2.94
N LEU A 83 -11.80 -4.58 2.03
CA LEU A 83 -11.24 -4.45 0.68
C LEU A 83 -11.69 -3.14 0.00
N GLY A 84 -12.97 -2.80 0.10
CA GLY A 84 -13.49 -1.55 -0.47
C GLY A 84 -12.84 -0.30 0.12
N ASP A 85 -12.51 -0.32 1.40
CA ASP A 85 -11.82 0.79 2.07
C ASP A 85 -10.39 0.94 1.55
N HIS A 86 -9.67 -0.17 1.35
CA HIS A 86 -8.33 -0.14 0.75
C HIS A 86 -8.36 0.41 -0.68
N ILE A 87 -9.35 0.00 -1.47
CA ILE A 87 -9.52 0.51 -2.83
C ILE A 87 -9.78 2.02 -2.81
N ALA A 88 -10.63 2.49 -1.89
CA ALA A 88 -10.91 3.92 -1.75
C ALA A 88 -9.64 4.72 -1.44
N LEU A 89 -8.76 4.19 -0.57
CA LEU A 89 -7.47 4.82 -0.29
C LEU A 89 -6.59 4.93 -1.53
N MET A 90 -6.56 3.88 -2.35
CA MET A 90 -5.72 3.84 -3.55
C MET A 90 -6.17 4.80 -4.64
N VAL A 91 -7.46 5.07 -4.75
CA VAL A 91 -8.01 5.95 -5.80
C VAL A 91 -8.22 7.39 -5.31
N THR A 92 -7.93 7.69 -4.05
CA THR A 92 -8.12 9.02 -3.48
C THR A 92 -6.96 9.93 -3.84
N PRO A 93 -7.21 11.15 -4.36
CA PRO A 93 -6.15 12.13 -4.57
C PRO A 93 -5.44 12.47 -3.27
N VAL A 94 -4.13 12.63 -3.33
CA VAL A 94 -3.33 12.95 -2.14
C VAL A 94 -2.64 14.31 -2.28
N VAL A 95 -2.55 15.02 -1.17
CA VAL A 95 -1.81 16.27 -1.05
C VAL A 95 -0.72 16.06 0.00
N GLY A 96 0.54 16.15 -0.42
CA GLY A 96 1.66 15.87 0.46
C GLY A 96 1.67 14.44 0.99
N GLY A 97 1.07 13.49 0.26
CA GLY A 97 0.96 12.09 0.65
C GLY A 97 -0.21 11.77 1.58
N LEU A 98 -1.07 12.75 1.87
CA LEU A 98 -2.28 12.56 2.68
C LEU A 98 -3.53 12.79 1.84
N PRO A 99 -4.68 12.18 2.22
CA PRO A 99 -5.93 12.40 1.50
C PRO A 99 -6.28 13.88 1.41
N SER A 100 -6.73 14.32 0.24
CA SER A 100 -7.10 15.71 0.02
C SER A 100 -8.42 16.04 0.70
N VAL A 101 -8.44 17.10 1.52
CA VAL A 101 -9.66 17.60 2.17
C VAL A 101 -10.54 18.40 1.21
N PHE A 102 -10.00 18.78 0.05
CA PHE A 102 -10.72 19.57 -0.95
C PHE A 102 -11.48 18.73 -1.96
N ASP A 103 -11.34 17.43 -1.91
CA ASP A 103 -11.98 16.47 -2.80
C ASP A 103 -12.99 15.62 -2.02
N ALA A 104 -14.12 15.27 -2.65
CA ALA A 104 -15.15 14.47 -1.99
C ALA A 104 -14.63 13.08 -1.59
N ARG A 105 -13.75 12.48 -2.41
CA ARG A 105 -13.14 11.18 -2.10
C ARG A 105 -12.19 11.32 -0.91
N GLY A 106 -11.42 12.39 -0.85
CA GLY A 106 -10.52 12.67 0.27
C GLY A 106 -11.29 12.85 1.57
N ARG A 107 -12.42 13.58 1.54
CA ARG A 107 -13.29 13.73 2.70
C ARG A 107 -13.90 12.41 3.13
N ALA A 108 -14.32 11.57 2.18
CA ALA A 108 -14.86 10.25 2.49
C ALA A 108 -13.81 9.35 3.16
N VAL A 109 -12.57 9.37 2.69
CA VAL A 109 -11.46 8.62 3.30
C VAL A 109 -11.16 9.12 4.70
N LEU A 110 -11.11 10.43 4.90
CA LEU A 110 -10.94 11.01 6.25
C LEU A 110 -12.07 10.58 7.17
N GLY A 111 -13.30 10.54 6.67
CA GLY A 111 -14.45 10.02 7.42
C GLY A 111 -14.28 8.56 7.82
N MET A 112 -13.74 7.71 6.95
CA MET A 112 -13.44 6.32 7.27
C MET A 112 -12.41 6.18 8.38
N VAL A 113 -11.37 6.98 8.36
CA VAL A 113 -10.33 6.98 9.41
C VAL A 113 -10.92 7.47 10.73
N VAL A 114 -11.65 8.57 10.71
CA VAL A 114 -12.28 9.15 11.91
C VAL A 114 -13.30 8.20 12.51
N SER A 115 -14.11 7.52 11.70
CA SER A 115 -15.09 6.54 12.15
C SER A 115 -14.51 5.17 12.46
N ARG A 116 -13.19 5.01 12.36
CA ARG A 116 -12.46 3.76 12.59
C ARG A 116 -12.80 2.62 11.64
N ARG A 117 -13.32 2.93 10.46
CA ARG A 117 -13.52 1.94 9.38
C ARG A 117 -12.17 1.49 8.82
N VAL A 118 -11.20 2.39 8.82
CA VAL A 118 -9.81 2.12 8.46
C VAL A 118 -8.93 2.46 9.65
N ARG A 119 -8.08 1.53 10.06
CA ARG A 119 -7.10 1.74 11.11
C ARG A 119 -5.72 1.77 10.50
N ILE A 120 -4.95 2.78 10.86
CA ILE A 120 -3.58 2.95 10.39
C ILE A 120 -2.67 2.97 11.60
N GLN A 121 -1.66 2.10 11.59
CA GLN A 121 -0.66 2.01 12.65
C GLN A 121 0.72 2.14 12.02
N GLY A 122 1.64 2.83 12.72
CA GLY A 122 3.03 2.95 12.33
C GLY A 122 3.41 4.35 11.87
N SER A 123 4.48 4.43 11.07
CA SER A 123 5.07 5.69 10.64
C SER A 123 4.21 6.41 9.61
N LEU A 124 3.79 7.63 9.92
CA LEU A 124 3.05 8.48 8.97
C LEU A 124 3.91 8.91 7.78
N GLY A 125 5.21 9.08 8.00
CA GLY A 125 6.14 9.41 6.91
C GLY A 125 6.25 8.30 5.89
N LEU A 126 6.35 7.06 6.35
CA LEU A 126 6.39 5.89 5.48
C LEU A 126 5.04 5.63 4.82
N LEU A 127 3.94 5.82 5.54
CA LEU A 127 2.59 5.73 4.97
C LEU A 127 2.43 6.70 3.80
N ARG A 128 2.85 7.95 3.99
CA ARG A 128 2.79 8.99 2.96
C ARG A 128 3.53 8.56 1.69
N ARG A 129 4.74 8.03 1.83
CA ARG A 129 5.54 7.55 0.69
C ARG A 129 4.89 6.35 0.03
N PHE A 130 4.39 5.42 0.82
CA PHE A 130 3.70 4.23 0.32
C PHE A 130 2.46 4.63 -0.50
N LEU A 131 1.61 5.50 0.03
CA LEU A 131 0.42 5.98 -0.69
C LEU A 131 0.81 6.70 -2.00
N GLY A 132 1.92 7.43 -1.99
CA GLY A 132 2.44 8.07 -3.20
C GLY A 132 2.84 7.08 -4.28
N VAL A 133 3.32 5.89 -3.90
CA VAL A 133 3.68 4.83 -4.84
C VAL A 133 2.43 4.14 -5.40
N ILE A 134 1.47 3.78 -4.54
CA ILE A 134 0.33 2.95 -4.95
C ILE A 134 -0.87 3.75 -5.47
N HIS A 135 -0.84 5.06 -5.40
CA HIS A 135 -1.95 5.90 -5.88
C HIS A 135 -2.23 5.65 -7.36
N VAL A 136 -3.48 5.38 -7.65
CA VAL A 136 -3.96 5.05 -9.01
C VAL A 136 -4.54 6.27 -9.69
#